data_5c6740a09e4133b773d374a175a0bdca
#
_entry.id   5c6740a09e4133b773d374a175a0bdca
#
_cell.length_a   1.000
_cell.length_b   1.000
_cell.length_c   1.000
_cell.angle_alpha   90.00
_cell.angle_beta   90.00
_cell.angle_gamma   90.00
#
_symmetry.space_group_name_H-M   'P 1'
#
loop_
_entity.id
_entity.type
_entity.pdbx_description
1 polymer ?
#
loop_
_entity_poly.entity_id
_entity_poly.type
_entity_poly.pdbx_seq_one_letter_code
_entity_poly.pdbx_strand_id
1 'polypeptide(L)'
;MTVTPETTASVMPYPQRFREGEERGRRLGRALKSIAGVGHLDEKLMDRIGRDYFERDDLGDQLARAMRLRSGEPGAVTRRQLDEALHSGSAGLPDDAPQILRDYIAHLSDTPDWVDWEKIERGQKAYLRFGQNAADILLQLSLIGGYRFGGPTDLLVATGGLTGETTLRRLAETSHWTMSLSIPDGLRPGGEAWRLTGHVRAMHAVVNNAMEPRWDSQRWGLPINQSDLASTLGLFDAVVLLGVRTLGVPVSRKDSDAVMHMWRYVGWLMGVADHYLVEG
;
A
#
# COMPACT_ATOMS: atom_id res chain seq x y z
N MET A 1 6.77 -17.25 -52.47
CA MET A 1 6.05 -16.67 -51.31
C MET A 1 6.83 -17.06 -50.07
N THR A 2 7.62 -16.14 -49.58
CA THR A 2 8.46 -16.34 -48.41
C THR A 2 7.64 -15.85 -47.21
N VAL A 3 7.20 -16.76 -46.36
CA VAL A 3 6.51 -16.43 -45.11
C VAL A 3 7.57 -15.99 -44.12
N THR A 4 7.57 -14.72 -43.79
CA THR A 4 8.34 -14.16 -42.69
C THR A 4 7.75 -14.68 -41.37
N PRO A 5 8.56 -15.26 -40.46
CA PRO A 5 8.00 -15.64 -39.15
C PRO A 5 7.67 -14.37 -38.37
N GLU A 6 6.42 -14.25 -37.94
CA GLU A 6 6.00 -13.31 -36.92
C GLU A 6 6.82 -13.57 -35.65
N THR A 7 7.67 -12.64 -35.32
CA THR A 7 8.39 -12.63 -34.06
C THR A 7 7.33 -12.39 -32.97
N THR A 8 6.86 -13.44 -32.34
CA THR A 8 6.13 -13.33 -31.07
C THR A 8 7.04 -12.62 -30.09
N ALA A 9 6.79 -11.34 -29.85
CA ALA A 9 7.45 -10.59 -28.80
C ALA A 9 7.24 -11.38 -27.50
N SER A 10 8.32 -11.94 -26.96
CA SER A 10 8.29 -12.60 -25.65
C SER A 10 7.84 -11.58 -24.63
N VAL A 11 6.68 -11.80 -24.02
CA VAL A 11 6.19 -10.97 -22.91
C VAL A 11 7.26 -11.04 -21.84
N MET A 12 7.91 -9.92 -21.56
CA MET A 12 8.93 -9.83 -20.51
C MET A 12 8.26 -10.17 -19.18
N PRO A 13 8.83 -11.09 -18.36
CA PRO A 13 8.23 -11.50 -17.09
C PRO A 13 8.26 -10.38 -16.03
N TYR A 14 8.98 -9.30 -16.30
CA TYR A 14 9.15 -8.15 -15.41
C TYR A 14 9.06 -6.84 -16.20
N PRO A 15 8.62 -5.72 -15.56
CA PRO A 15 8.66 -4.41 -16.20
C PRO A 15 10.10 -3.95 -16.38
N GLN A 16 10.32 -3.06 -17.37
CA GLN A 16 11.67 -2.57 -17.71
C GLN A 16 12.37 -1.88 -16.53
N ARG A 17 11.61 -1.22 -15.62
CA ARG A 17 12.15 -0.58 -14.43
C ARG A 17 12.66 -1.57 -13.37
N PHE A 18 12.27 -2.85 -13.46
CA PHE A 18 12.74 -3.86 -12.52
C PHE A 18 14.25 -3.98 -12.60
N ARG A 19 14.91 -3.88 -11.47
CA ARG A 19 16.38 -3.84 -11.33
C ARG A 19 17.09 -2.69 -12.07
N GLU A 20 16.33 -1.73 -12.66
CA GLU A 20 16.92 -0.51 -13.20
C GLU A 20 17.63 0.25 -12.08
N GLY A 21 18.91 0.52 -12.24
CA GLY A 21 19.72 1.16 -11.20
C GLY A 21 20.07 0.27 -9.99
N GLU A 22 19.94 -1.07 -10.10
CA GLU A 22 20.25 -2.02 -9.02
C GLU A 22 21.66 -1.81 -8.43
N GLU A 23 22.67 -1.56 -9.26
CA GLU A 23 24.03 -1.28 -8.81
C GLU A 23 24.09 -0.03 -7.90
N ARG A 24 23.38 1.03 -8.27
CA ARG A 24 23.26 2.23 -7.45
C ARG A 24 22.50 1.94 -6.15
N GLY A 25 21.43 1.17 -6.22
CA GLY A 25 20.67 0.69 -5.07
C GLY A 25 21.53 -0.15 -4.12
N ARG A 26 22.34 -1.04 -4.65
CA ARG A 26 23.31 -1.85 -3.88
C ARG A 26 24.34 -0.98 -3.15
N ARG A 27 24.82 0.10 -3.77
CA ARG A 27 25.76 1.03 -3.11
C ARG A 27 25.12 1.78 -1.96
N LEU A 28 23.93 2.35 -2.17
CA LEU A 28 23.19 3.08 -1.14
C LEU A 28 22.68 2.14 -0.04
N GLY A 29 22.25 0.93 -0.39
CA GLY A 29 21.74 -0.07 0.55
C GLY A 29 22.79 -0.78 1.39
N ARG A 30 24.10 -0.64 1.12
CA ARG A 30 25.15 -1.32 1.90
C ARG A 30 25.10 -1.02 3.38
N ALA A 31 24.95 0.25 3.73
CA ALA A 31 24.85 0.66 5.13
C ALA A 31 23.57 0.10 5.77
N LEU A 32 22.44 0.18 5.08
CA LEU A 32 21.15 -0.33 5.54
C LEU A 32 21.19 -1.85 5.72
N LYS A 33 21.80 -2.59 4.79
CA LYS A 33 21.98 -4.05 4.89
C LYS A 33 22.82 -4.43 6.09
N SER A 34 23.91 -3.69 6.35
CA SER A 34 24.77 -3.92 7.50
C SER A 34 24.02 -3.69 8.82
N ILE A 35 23.21 -2.63 8.90
CA ILE A 35 22.41 -2.30 10.09
C ILE A 35 21.30 -3.35 10.29
N ALA A 36 20.67 -3.80 9.20
CA ALA A 36 19.61 -4.80 9.22
C ALA A 36 20.13 -6.25 9.34
N GLY A 37 21.44 -6.48 9.29
CA GLY A 37 22.03 -7.82 9.37
C GLY A 37 21.75 -8.69 8.12
N VAL A 38 21.38 -8.10 6.99
CA VAL A 38 21.06 -8.81 5.75
C VAL A 38 22.32 -9.07 4.94
N GLY A 39 22.74 -10.35 4.87
CA GLY A 39 23.96 -10.77 4.17
C GLY A 39 23.81 -10.87 2.64
N HIS A 40 22.76 -11.52 2.16
CA HIS A 40 22.54 -11.81 0.75
C HIS A 40 21.14 -11.42 0.30
N LEU A 41 21.00 -11.08 -0.99
CA LEU A 41 19.70 -10.92 -1.64
C LEU A 41 19.11 -12.31 -1.89
N ASP A 42 17.86 -12.50 -1.51
CA ASP A 42 17.09 -13.68 -1.90
C ASP A 42 16.58 -13.47 -3.34
N GLU A 43 17.22 -14.19 -4.28
CA GLU A 43 16.85 -14.06 -5.70
C GLU A 43 15.43 -14.60 -5.99
N LYS A 44 14.90 -15.53 -5.18
CA LYS A 44 13.51 -15.98 -5.31
C LYS A 44 12.53 -14.88 -4.91
N LEU A 45 12.85 -14.16 -3.83
CA LEU A 45 12.08 -12.98 -3.43
C LEU A 45 12.17 -11.88 -4.48
N MET A 46 13.36 -11.65 -5.05
CA MET A 46 13.53 -10.66 -6.12
C MET A 46 12.75 -11.03 -7.39
N ASP A 47 12.73 -12.32 -7.78
CA ASP A 47 11.92 -12.81 -8.90
C ASP A 47 10.42 -12.58 -8.64
N ARG A 48 9.95 -12.86 -7.43
CA ARG A 48 8.56 -12.58 -7.04
C ARG A 48 8.25 -11.09 -7.11
N ILE A 49 9.07 -10.25 -6.50
CA ILE A 49 8.91 -8.78 -6.58
C ILE A 49 8.81 -8.33 -8.04
N GLY A 50 9.64 -8.88 -8.92
CA GLY A 50 9.61 -8.56 -10.35
C GLY A 50 8.28 -8.92 -11.02
N ARG A 51 7.70 -10.07 -10.70
CA ARG A 51 6.41 -10.52 -11.24
C ARG A 51 5.25 -9.73 -10.67
N ASP A 52 5.28 -9.44 -9.38
CA ASP A 52 4.20 -8.79 -8.65
C ASP A 52 4.03 -7.30 -9.00
N TYR A 53 4.90 -6.76 -9.86
CA TYR A 53 4.61 -5.50 -10.57
C TYR A 53 3.43 -5.61 -11.54
N PHE A 54 3.01 -6.82 -11.91
CA PHE A 54 1.83 -7.07 -12.74
C PHE A 54 0.65 -7.62 -11.93
N GLU A 55 0.80 -7.77 -10.62
CA GLU A 55 -0.26 -8.20 -9.71
C GLU A 55 -0.94 -7.00 -9.05
N ARG A 56 -2.25 -7.11 -8.84
CA ARG A 56 -3.10 -6.07 -8.25
C ARG A 56 -3.85 -6.57 -7.01
N ASP A 57 -4.53 -5.66 -6.32
CA ASP A 57 -5.57 -6.00 -5.34
C ASP A 57 -6.85 -6.39 -6.09
N ASP A 58 -7.09 -7.69 -6.27
CA ASP A 58 -8.23 -8.21 -7.06
C ASP A 58 -9.58 -7.79 -6.49
N LEU A 59 -9.74 -7.80 -5.16
CA LEU A 59 -10.99 -7.39 -4.51
C LEU A 59 -11.25 -5.89 -4.70
N GLY A 60 -10.22 -5.08 -4.53
CA GLY A 60 -10.28 -3.65 -4.82
C GLY A 60 -10.58 -3.37 -6.29
N ASP A 61 -9.96 -4.09 -7.23
CA ASP A 61 -10.20 -3.92 -8.66
C ASP A 61 -11.66 -4.25 -9.04
N GLN A 62 -12.22 -5.33 -8.50
CA GLN A 62 -13.63 -5.69 -8.72
C GLN A 62 -14.57 -4.59 -8.19
N LEU A 63 -14.29 -4.05 -6.99
CA LEU A 63 -15.03 -2.91 -6.44
C LEU A 63 -14.90 -1.67 -7.35
N ALA A 64 -13.70 -1.34 -7.80
CA ALA A 64 -13.46 -0.20 -8.68
C ALA A 64 -14.22 -0.33 -10.02
N ARG A 65 -14.29 -1.54 -10.60
CA ARG A 65 -15.09 -1.82 -11.80
C ARG A 65 -16.56 -1.58 -11.54
N ALA A 66 -17.11 -2.04 -10.41
CA ALA A 66 -18.48 -1.80 -10.01
C ALA A 66 -18.76 -0.29 -9.80
N MET A 67 -17.79 0.46 -9.28
CA MET A 67 -17.90 1.91 -9.10
C MET A 67 -17.84 2.71 -10.41
N ARG A 68 -17.43 2.10 -11.52
CA ARG A 68 -17.45 2.72 -12.85
C ARG A 68 -18.74 2.50 -13.62
N LEU A 69 -19.58 1.59 -13.20
CA LEU A 69 -20.90 1.39 -13.77
C LEU A 69 -21.76 2.63 -13.55
N ARG A 70 -22.74 2.85 -14.43
CA ARG A 70 -23.69 3.97 -14.25
C ARG A 70 -24.57 3.69 -13.05
N SER A 71 -24.90 4.74 -12.31
CA SER A 71 -25.85 4.62 -11.20
C SER A 71 -27.18 4.02 -11.70
N GLY A 72 -27.63 2.95 -11.03
CA GLY A 72 -28.81 2.18 -11.39
C GLY A 72 -28.55 0.97 -12.29
N GLU A 73 -27.35 0.77 -12.82
CA GLU A 73 -27.00 -0.49 -13.47
C GLU A 73 -26.86 -1.62 -12.42
N PRO A 74 -27.24 -2.86 -12.78
CA PRO A 74 -27.08 -4.00 -11.86
C PRO A 74 -25.62 -4.17 -11.41
N GLY A 75 -25.40 -4.25 -10.11
CA GLY A 75 -24.06 -4.39 -9.52
C GLY A 75 -23.26 -3.08 -9.37
N ALA A 76 -23.82 -1.93 -9.80
CA ALA A 76 -23.16 -0.63 -9.63
C ALA A 76 -23.01 -0.26 -8.15
N VAL A 77 -21.82 0.25 -7.77
CA VAL A 77 -21.52 0.77 -6.44
C VAL A 77 -21.23 2.26 -6.52
N THR A 78 -21.94 3.07 -5.76
CA THR A 78 -21.70 4.50 -5.67
C THR A 78 -20.72 4.81 -4.52
N ARG A 79 -20.06 5.98 -4.59
CA ARG A 79 -19.21 6.45 -3.48
C ARG A 79 -19.99 6.56 -2.17
N ARG A 80 -21.24 7.02 -2.23
CA ARG A 80 -22.12 7.13 -1.07
C ARG A 80 -22.39 5.76 -0.44
N GLN A 81 -22.69 4.74 -1.25
CA GLN A 81 -22.89 3.38 -0.73
C GLN A 81 -21.63 2.83 -0.07
N LEU A 82 -20.44 3.06 -0.64
CA LEU A 82 -19.18 2.67 -0.01
C LEU A 82 -18.97 3.40 1.32
N ASP A 83 -19.20 4.71 1.37
CA ASP A 83 -19.13 5.52 2.59
C ASP A 83 -20.05 4.98 3.68
N GLU A 84 -21.31 4.80 3.36
CA GLU A 84 -22.34 4.28 4.27
C GLU A 84 -21.96 2.87 4.76
N ALA A 85 -21.47 2.02 3.87
CA ALA A 85 -21.05 0.66 4.18
C ALA A 85 -19.84 0.61 5.13
N LEU A 86 -18.85 1.47 4.93
CA LEU A 86 -17.70 1.58 5.83
C LEU A 86 -18.07 2.14 7.21
N HIS A 87 -19.13 2.95 7.30
CA HIS A 87 -19.63 3.45 8.58
C HIS A 87 -20.50 2.43 9.33
N SER A 88 -21.33 1.69 8.60
CA SER A 88 -22.31 0.77 9.19
C SER A 88 -21.77 -0.64 9.42
N GLY A 89 -20.65 -0.98 8.74
CA GLY A 89 -20.13 -2.35 8.70
C GLY A 89 -21.06 -3.32 7.97
N SER A 90 -20.74 -4.61 8.02
CA SER A 90 -21.50 -5.67 7.34
C SER A 90 -22.95 -5.77 7.81
N ALA A 91 -23.20 -5.49 9.09
CA ALA A 91 -24.55 -5.60 9.67
C ALA A 91 -25.51 -4.48 9.22
N GLY A 92 -24.98 -3.36 8.75
CA GLY A 92 -25.77 -2.20 8.32
C GLY A 92 -25.99 -2.13 6.80
N LEU A 93 -25.51 -3.12 6.05
CA LEU A 93 -25.68 -3.14 4.59
C LEU A 93 -27.15 -3.46 4.23
N PRO A 94 -27.76 -2.70 3.27
CA PRO A 94 -29.08 -3.03 2.75
C PRO A 94 -29.15 -4.42 2.12
N ASP A 95 -30.33 -5.05 2.14
CA ASP A 95 -30.54 -6.38 1.55
C ASP A 95 -30.29 -6.43 0.03
N ASP A 96 -30.39 -5.33 -0.66
CA ASP A 96 -30.15 -5.16 -2.10
C ASP A 96 -28.74 -4.62 -2.43
N ALA A 97 -27.86 -4.51 -1.42
CA ALA A 97 -26.50 -4.04 -1.67
C ALA A 97 -25.76 -4.93 -2.67
N PRO A 98 -24.99 -4.36 -3.62
CA PRO A 98 -24.22 -5.13 -4.59
C PRO A 98 -23.29 -6.14 -3.91
N GLN A 99 -23.19 -7.37 -4.45
CA GLN A 99 -22.40 -8.45 -3.84
C GLN A 99 -20.96 -8.05 -3.60
N ILE A 100 -20.33 -7.38 -4.56
CA ILE A 100 -18.94 -6.93 -4.42
C ILE A 100 -18.74 -5.94 -3.26
N LEU A 101 -19.75 -5.11 -2.95
CA LEU A 101 -19.67 -4.21 -1.79
C LEU A 101 -19.78 -5.02 -0.49
N ARG A 102 -20.65 -6.06 -0.45
CA ARG A 102 -20.74 -6.98 0.68
C ARG A 102 -19.42 -7.70 0.92
N ASP A 103 -18.84 -8.26 -0.16
CA ASP A 103 -17.58 -9.01 -0.09
C ASP A 103 -16.43 -8.11 0.39
N TYR A 104 -16.38 -6.87 -0.09
CA TYR A 104 -15.37 -5.91 0.33
C TYR A 104 -15.48 -5.55 1.81
N ILE A 105 -16.67 -5.25 2.30
CA ILE A 105 -16.88 -4.92 3.72
C ILE A 105 -16.70 -6.15 4.60
N ALA A 106 -17.17 -7.32 4.16
CA ALA A 106 -16.98 -8.58 4.88
C ALA A 106 -15.48 -8.89 5.04
N HIS A 107 -14.70 -8.78 3.96
CA HIS A 107 -13.25 -8.97 4.03
C HIS A 107 -12.59 -8.02 5.02
N LEU A 108 -12.89 -6.73 4.97
CA LEU A 108 -12.30 -5.76 5.92
C LEU A 108 -12.72 -6.03 7.38
N SER A 109 -13.92 -6.56 7.60
CA SER A 109 -14.47 -6.84 8.93
C SER A 109 -14.00 -8.17 9.52
N ASP A 110 -13.55 -9.09 8.66
CA ASP A 110 -13.08 -10.44 9.06
C ASP A 110 -11.61 -10.33 9.50
N THR A 111 -11.42 -9.94 10.77
CA THR A 111 -10.08 -9.77 11.34
C THR A 111 -9.29 -11.06 11.29
N PRO A 112 -8.10 -11.10 10.66
CA PRO A 112 -7.30 -12.32 10.60
C PRO A 112 -6.92 -12.88 11.98
N ASP A 113 -6.87 -14.20 12.11
CA ASP A 113 -6.56 -14.90 13.36
C ASP A 113 -5.19 -14.55 13.97
N TRP A 114 -4.23 -14.10 13.12
CA TRP A 114 -2.91 -13.70 13.58
C TRP A 114 -2.87 -12.29 14.21
N VAL A 115 -3.97 -11.53 14.18
CA VAL A 115 -4.04 -10.17 14.73
C VAL A 115 -4.07 -10.22 16.26
N ASP A 116 -3.03 -9.66 16.87
CA ASP A 116 -2.92 -9.46 18.31
C ASP A 116 -3.22 -7.99 18.64
N TRP A 117 -4.38 -7.73 19.20
CA TRP A 117 -4.82 -6.37 19.52
C TRP A 117 -3.97 -5.68 20.59
N GLU A 118 -3.37 -6.44 21.52
CA GLU A 118 -2.47 -5.87 22.54
C GLU A 118 -1.17 -5.39 21.88
N LYS A 119 -0.66 -6.16 20.90
CA LYS A 119 0.48 -5.72 20.07
C LYS A 119 0.12 -4.52 19.22
N ILE A 120 -1.06 -4.48 18.61
CA ILE A 120 -1.51 -3.31 17.83
C ILE A 120 -1.54 -2.07 18.71
N GLU A 121 -2.18 -2.13 19.88
CA GLU A 121 -2.23 -1.00 20.81
C GLU A 121 -0.85 -0.56 21.28
N ARG A 122 0.05 -1.50 21.54
CA ARG A 122 1.44 -1.20 21.86
C ARG A 122 2.15 -0.52 20.68
N GLY A 123 1.93 -1.00 19.46
CA GLY A 123 2.47 -0.43 18.23
C GLY A 123 1.99 1.01 18.01
N GLN A 124 0.69 1.25 18.19
CA GLN A 124 0.09 2.59 18.14
C GLN A 124 0.75 3.55 19.13
N LYS A 125 0.89 3.14 20.39
CA LYS A 125 1.56 3.94 21.43
C LYS A 125 3.04 4.19 21.11
N ALA A 126 3.74 3.19 20.58
CA ALA A 126 5.13 3.33 20.18
C ALA A 126 5.29 4.29 19.00
N TYR A 127 4.47 4.14 17.98
CA TYR A 127 4.50 4.99 16.78
C TYR A 127 4.14 6.44 17.11
N LEU A 128 3.15 6.67 17.97
CA LEU A 128 2.79 8.01 18.46
C LEU A 128 3.96 8.70 19.18
N ARG A 129 4.74 7.95 19.97
CA ARG A 129 5.93 8.50 20.66
C ARG A 129 7.04 8.96 19.71
N PHE A 130 7.08 8.46 18.48
CA PHE A 130 8.03 8.94 17.49
C PHE A 130 7.74 10.39 17.08
N GLY A 131 6.47 10.80 17.17
CA GLY A 131 6.04 12.18 16.98
C GLY A 131 6.56 12.80 15.67
N GLN A 132 7.09 14.02 15.77
CA GLN A 132 7.62 14.73 14.61
C GLN A 132 8.75 13.98 13.90
N ASN A 133 9.54 13.17 14.63
CA ASN A 133 10.62 12.39 14.01
C ASN A 133 10.10 11.40 12.97
N ALA A 134 8.94 10.75 13.23
CA ALA A 134 8.32 9.86 12.24
C ALA A 134 7.87 10.63 11.00
N ALA A 135 7.26 11.80 11.18
CA ALA A 135 6.82 12.64 10.07
C ALA A 135 8.00 13.14 9.22
N ASP A 136 9.11 13.56 9.86
CA ASP A 136 10.31 14.01 9.16
C ASP A 136 10.97 12.86 8.38
N ILE A 137 11.02 11.66 8.97
CA ILE A 137 11.55 10.48 8.29
C ILE A 137 10.66 10.09 7.11
N LEU A 138 9.34 10.07 7.29
CA LEU A 138 8.38 9.82 6.20
C LEU A 138 8.57 10.83 5.07
N LEU A 139 8.73 12.10 5.37
CA LEU A 139 8.94 13.14 4.36
C LEU A 139 10.30 12.98 3.67
N GLN A 140 11.39 12.86 4.41
CA GLN A 140 12.75 12.96 3.88
C GLN A 140 13.27 11.63 3.32
N LEU A 141 13.11 10.53 4.05
CA LEU A 141 13.63 9.22 3.64
C LEU A 141 12.64 8.46 2.78
N SER A 142 11.35 8.47 3.14
CA SER A 142 10.34 7.70 2.44
C SER A 142 9.87 8.38 1.16
N LEU A 143 9.33 9.60 1.25
CA LEU A 143 8.83 10.29 0.08
C LEU A 143 9.96 10.76 -0.83
N ILE A 144 10.90 11.56 -0.34
CA ILE A 144 11.99 12.08 -1.17
C ILE A 144 12.98 10.97 -1.55
N GLY A 145 13.33 10.10 -0.62
CA GLY A 145 14.25 8.99 -0.83
C GLY A 145 13.65 7.86 -1.68
N GLY A 146 12.43 7.43 -1.35
CA GLY A 146 11.72 6.34 -2.03
C GLY A 146 11.28 6.69 -3.44
N TYR A 147 10.90 7.94 -3.68
CA TYR A 147 10.49 8.42 -5.02
C TYR A 147 11.61 8.43 -6.07
N ARG A 148 12.83 8.11 -5.68
CA ARG A 148 13.94 7.92 -6.64
C ARG A 148 13.81 6.67 -7.50
N PHE A 149 12.93 5.75 -7.14
CA PHE A 149 12.81 4.45 -7.83
C PHE A 149 11.72 4.41 -8.90
N GLY A 150 11.01 5.50 -9.14
CA GLY A 150 9.95 5.60 -10.14
C GLY A 150 8.68 4.82 -9.76
N GLY A 151 7.73 4.70 -10.68
CA GLY A 151 6.45 4.01 -10.49
C GLY A 151 5.44 4.84 -9.71
N PRO A 152 5.37 4.76 -8.37
CA PRO A 152 4.41 5.55 -7.58
C PRO A 152 4.51 7.06 -7.84
N THR A 153 5.74 7.58 -8.01
CA THR A 153 5.96 9.00 -8.34
C THR A 153 5.47 9.35 -9.72
N ASP A 154 5.75 8.49 -10.71
CA ASP A 154 5.30 8.71 -12.08
C ASP A 154 3.78 8.70 -12.17
N LEU A 155 3.12 7.83 -11.40
CA LEU A 155 1.66 7.82 -11.26
C LEU A 155 1.15 9.13 -10.64
N LEU A 156 1.80 9.62 -9.59
CA LEU A 156 1.44 10.90 -8.96
C LEU A 156 1.59 12.08 -9.94
N VAL A 157 2.64 12.09 -10.76
CA VAL A 157 2.82 13.08 -11.82
C VAL A 157 1.71 12.94 -12.87
N ALA A 158 1.46 11.73 -13.36
CA ALA A 158 0.45 11.45 -14.40
C ALA A 158 -0.97 11.80 -13.95
N THR A 159 -1.26 11.71 -12.66
CA THR A 159 -2.57 12.08 -12.07
C THR A 159 -2.64 13.55 -11.60
N GLY A 160 -1.57 14.34 -11.80
CA GLY A 160 -1.49 15.73 -11.31
C GLY A 160 -1.35 15.85 -9.79
N GLY A 161 -1.04 14.74 -9.10
CA GLY A 161 -0.99 14.70 -7.64
C GLY A 161 0.22 15.40 -7.00
N LEU A 162 1.20 15.84 -7.81
CA LEU A 162 2.38 16.59 -7.36
C LEU A 162 2.39 18.04 -7.88
N THR A 163 1.24 18.62 -8.19
CA THR A 163 1.15 20.00 -8.70
C THR A 163 0.47 20.91 -7.67
N GLY A 164 1.21 21.96 -7.22
CA GLY A 164 0.68 23.09 -6.46
C GLY A 164 -0.14 22.70 -5.23
N GLU A 165 -1.36 23.21 -5.12
CA GLU A 165 -2.26 22.99 -3.97
C GLU A 165 -2.66 21.53 -3.77
N THR A 166 -2.68 20.72 -4.84
CA THR A 166 -2.99 19.29 -4.78
C THR A 166 -1.96 18.55 -3.93
N THR A 167 -0.68 18.94 -4.02
CA THR A 167 0.39 18.31 -3.21
C THR A 167 0.18 18.53 -1.72
N LEU A 168 -0.12 19.76 -1.31
CA LEU A 168 -0.34 20.08 0.12
C LEU A 168 -1.55 19.35 0.67
N ARG A 169 -2.64 19.31 -0.10
CA ARG A 169 -3.85 18.58 0.27
C ARG A 169 -3.55 17.08 0.46
N ARG A 170 -2.83 16.43 -0.46
CA ARG A 170 -2.47 15.01 -0.34
C ARG A 170 -1.54 14.73 0.85
N LEU A 171 -0.59 15.61 1.12
CA LEU A 171 0.23 15.51 2.32
C LEU A 171 -0.63 15.59 3.58
N ALA A 172 -1.59 16.52 3.64
CA ALA A 172 -2.50 16.65 4.76
C ALA A 172 -3.40 15.41 4.92
N GLU A 173 -3.95 14.86 3.82
CA GLU A 173 -4.76 13.64 3.82
C GLU A 173 -3.94 12.42 4.31
N THR A 174 -2.69 12.26 3.82
CA THR A 174 -1.80 11.19 4.27
C THR A 174 -1.41 11.35 5.74
N SER A 175 -1.13 12.58 6.18
CA SER A 175 -0.81 12.87 7.58
C SER A 175 -2.00 12.57 8.50
N HIS A 176 -3.20 12.98 8.10
CA HIS A 176 -4.43 12.69 8.84
C HIS A 176 -4.65 11.17 8.98
N TRP A 177 -4.55 10.42 7.87
CA TRP A 177 -4.64 8.97 7.88
C TRP A 177 -3.59 8.34 8.80
N THR A 178 -2.32 8.74 8.67
CA THR A 178 -1.22 8.20 9.50
C THR A 178 -1.44 8.50 10.99
N MET A 179 -1.93 9.68 11.33
CA MET A 179 -2.25 10.04 12.72
C MET A 179 -3.42 9.21 13.26
N SER A 180 -4.44 8.95 12.44
CA SER A 180 -5.60 8.15 12.84
C SER A 180 -5.21 6.71 13.22
N LEU A 181 -4.15 6.15 12.61
CA LEU A 181 -3.63 4.82 12.94
C LEU A 181 -3.16 4.72 14.40
N SER A 182 -2.77 5.83 15.03
CA SER A 182 -2.32 5.87 16.42
C SER A 182 -3.44 6.11 17.44
N ILE A 183 -4.68 6.29 16.99
CA ILE A 183 -5.84 6.49 17.88
C ILE A 183 -6.23 5.12 18.48
N PRO A 184 -6.45 5.03 19.81
CA PRO A 184 -6.95 3.81 20.44
C PRO A 184 -8.21 3.30 19.74
N ASP A 185 -8.31 2.00 19.53
CA ASP A 185 -9.39 1.32 18.81
C ASP A 185 -9.64 1.78 17.36
N GLY A 186 -8.88 2.76 16.84
CA GLY A 186 -9.05 3.29 15.50
C GLY A 186 -8.90 2.24 14.39
N LEU A 187 -8.09 1.22 14.61
CA LEU A 187 -7.86 0.11 13.67
C LEU A 187 -8.86 -1.05 13.82
N ARG A 188 -9.69 -1.07 14.88
CA ARG A 188 -10.74 -2.10 15.00
C ARG A 188 -11.81 -1.92 13.92
N PRO A 189 -12.47 -3.00 13.47
CA PRO A 189 -13.59 -2.89 12.55
C PRO A 189 -14.59 -1.80 12.97
N GLY A 190 -14.90 -0.88 12.06
CA GLY A 190 -15.72 0.30 12.32
C GLY A 190 -14.99 1.49 12.95
N GLY A 191 -13.73 1.35 13.37
CA GLY A 191 -12.90 2.46 13.85
C GLY A 191 -12.51 3.45 12.75
N GLU A 192 -12.05 4.63 13.13
CA GLU A 192 -11.73 5.69 12.17
C GLU A 192 -10.61 5.30 11.20
N ALA A 193 -9.48 4.80 11.72
CA ALA A 193 -8.35 4.38 10.89
C ALA A 193 -8.70 3.20 9.99
N TRP A 194 -9.53 2.26 10.46
CA TRP A 194 -10.05 1.16 9.68
C TRP A 194 -10.89 1.67 8.50
N ARG A 195 -11.82 2.60 8.72
CA ARG A 195 -12.65 3.21 7.66
C ARG A 195 -11.80 3.96 6.66
N LEU A 196 -10.89 4.82 7.14
CA LEU A 196 -10.00 5.60 6.27
C LEU A 196 -9.11 4.68 5.43
N THR A 197 -8.59 3.59 6.01
CA THR A 197 -7.78 2.61 5.28
C THR A 197 -8.59 1.89 4.20
N GLY A 198 -9.82 1.49 4.50
CA GLY A 198 -10.73 0.93 3.50
C GLY A 198 -11.03 1.91 2.36
N HIS A 199 -11.24 3.20 2.66
CA HIS A 199 -11.37 4.24 1.63
C HIS A 199 -10.11 4.38 0.78
N VAL A 200 -8.94 4.43 1.39
CA VAL A 200 -7.66 4.55 0.66
C VAL A 200 -7.45 3.35 -0.27
N ARG A 201 -7.72 2.12 0.20
CA ARG A 201 -7.66 0.91 -0.64
C ARG A 201 -8.60 1.01 -1.84
N ALA A 202 -9.87 1.39 -1.63
CA ALA A 202 -10.83 1.57 -2.72
C ALA A 202 -10.37 2.68 -3.70
N MET A 203 -9.83 3.79 -3.20
CA MET A 203 -9.30 4.87 -4.05
C MET A 203 -8.09 4.41 -4.87
N HIS A 204 -7.18 3.61 -4.30
CA HIS A 204 -6.07 3.02 -5.03
C HIS A 204 -6.57 2.17 -6.21
N ALA A 205 -7.58 1.32 -5.98
CA ALA A 205 -8.16 0.49 -7.02
C ALA A 205 -8.85 1.31 -8.12
N VAL A 206 -9.58 2.37 -7.75
CA VAL A 206 -10.21 3.28 -8.73
C VAL A 206 -9.16 3.99 -9.59
N VAL A 207 -8.08 4.47 -8.97
CA VAL A 207 -6.96 5.12 -9.71
C VAL A 207 -6.28 4.11 -10.62
N ASN A 208 -5.96 2.90 -10.13
CA ASN A 208 -5.36 1.84 -10.93
C ASN A 208 -6.19 1.54 -12.18
N ASN A 209 -7.49 1.27 -11.99
CA ASN A 209 -8.42 0.94 -13.07
C ASN A 209 -8.62 2.10 -14.08
N ALA A 210 -8.57 3.35 -13.62
CA ALA A 210 -8.70 4.52 -14.48
C ALA A 210 -7.44 4.82 -15.30
N MET A 211 -6.27 4.52 -14.74
CA MET A 211 -4.98 4.83 -15.38
C MET A 211 -4.48 3.71 -16.30
N GLU A 212 -4.76 2.46 -15.99
CA GLU A 212 -4.26 1.27 -16.70
C GLU A 212 -4.40 1.35 -18.23
N PRO A 213 -5.54 1.82 -18.83
CA PRO A 213 -5.69 1.88 -20.29
C PRO A 213 -4.72 2.82 -21.02
N ARG A 214 -4.08 3.73 -20.30
CA ARG A 214 -3.15 4.74 -20.85
C ARG A 214 -1.78 4.72 -20.18
N TRP A 215 -1.51 3.64 -19.44
CA TRP A 215 -0.28 3.46 -18.68
C TRP A 215 0.66 2.49 -19.38
N ASP A 216 1.94 2.81 -19.47
CA ASP A 216 2.94 1.90 -20.01
C ASP A 216 3.32 0.83 -18.99
N SER A 217 2.49 -0.21 -18.92
CA SER A 217 2.70 -1.32 -17.98
C SER A 217 3.94 -2.15 -18.29
N GLN A 218 4.43 -2.15 -19.54
CA GLN A 218 5.68 -2.84 -19.86
C GLN A 218 6.89 -2.14 -19.24
N ARG A 219 6.84 -0.82 -19.16
CA ARG A 219 7.88 -0.04 -18.52
C ARG A 219 7.76 -0.04 -17.01
N TRP A 220 6.55 0.16 -16.47
CA TRP A 220 6.34 0.51 -15.07
C TRP A 220 5.69 -0.58 -14.22
N GLY A 221 5.17 -1.68 -14.80
CA GLY A 221 4.20 -2.55 -14.16
C GLY A 221 2.81 -1.92 -14.15
N LEU A 222 1.85 -2.46 -13.41
CA LEU A 222 0.55 -1.82 -13.24
C LEU A 222 0.70 -0.48 -12.49
N PRO A 223 -0.21 0.49 -12.70
CA PRO A 223 -0.14 1.81 -12.04
C PRO A 223 -0.05 1.71 -10.52
N ILE A 224 -0.84 0.82 -9.92
CA ILE A 224 -0.76 0.43 -8.51
C ILE A 224 -0.70 -1.11 -8.48
N ASN A 225 0.40 -1.65 -8.02
CA ASN A 225 0.72 -3.08 -8.05
C ASN A 225 1.20 -3.56 -6.67
N GLN A 226 1.28 -4.88 -6.48
CA GLN A 226 1.63 -5.47 -5.20
C GLN A 226 3.04 -5.15 -4.74
N SER A 227 4.01 -5.06 -5.65
CA SER A 227 5.39 -4.70 -5.32
C SER A 227 5.53 -3.27 -4.83
N ASP A 228 4.84 -2.32 -5.46
CA ASP A 228 4.83 -0.92 -5.03
C ASP A 228 4.06 -0.74 -3.72
N LEU A 229 2.94 -1.46 -3.53
CA LEU A 229 2.19 -1.45 -2.27
C LEU A 229 3.05 -1.97 -1.11
N ALA A 230 3.71 -3.12 -1.29
CA ALA A 230 4.61 -3.69 -0.28
C ALA A 230 5.80 -2.78 0.01
N SER A 231 6.42 -2.22 -1.03
CA SER A 231 7.53 -1.27 -0.88
C SER A 231 7.08 -0.02 -0.11
N THR A 232 5.90 0.52 -0.44
CA THR A 232 5.34 1.68 0.25
C THR A 232 5.04 1.38 1.72
N LEU A 233 4.50 0.18 2.02
CA LEU A 233 4.31 -0.27 3.39
C LEU A 233 5.65 -0.25 4.15
N GLY A 234 6.72 -0.79 3.55
CA GLY A 234 8.07 -0.77 4.11
C GLY A 234 8.62 0.64 4.40
N LEU A 235 8.16 1.65 3.65
CA LEU A 235 8.53 3.05 3.91
C LEU A 235 7.85 3.61 5.17
N PHE A 236 6.67 3.12 5.53
CA PHE A 236 5.94 3.56 6.72
C PHE A 236 6.34 2.80 7.99
N ASP A 237 6.80 1.57 7.88
CA ASP A 237 7.18 0.71 9.01
C ASP A 237 8.71 0.64 9.22
N ALA A 238 9.40 -0.18 8.46
CA ALA A 238 10.82 -0.48 8.64
C ALA A 238 11.71 0.75 8.48
N VAL A 239 11.44 1.61 7.48
CA VAL A 239 12.23 2.83 7.26
C VAL A 239 12.02 3.82 8.38
N VAL A 240 10.80 3.97 8.90
CA VAL A 240 10.54 4.84 10.07
C VAL A 240 11.26 4.29 11.30
N LEU A 241 11.15 3.00 11.59
CA LEU A 241 11.86 2.38 12.73
C LEU A 241 13.38 2.56 12.65
N LEU A 242 13.95 2.38 11.47
CA LEU A 242 15.37 2.59 11.23
C LEU A 242 15.76 4.07 11.41
N GLY A 243 14.97 4.96 10.83
CA GLY A 243 15.21 6.40 10.87
C GLY A 243 15.15 6.95 12.30
N VAL A 244 14.11 6.63 13.08
CA VAL A 244 13.99 7.12 14.47
C VAL A 244 15.14 6.62 15.35
N ARG A 245 15.60 5.37 15.17
CA ARG A 245 16.77 4.84 15.84
C ARG A 245 18.04 5.59 15.45
N THR A 246 18.20 5.92 14.18
CA THR A 246 19.35 6.69 13.69
C THR A 246 19.38 8.10 14.29
N LEU A 247 18.20 8.68 14.57
CA LEU A 247 18.07 9.96 15.30
C LEU A 247 18.27 9.82 16.81
N GLY A 248 18.57 8.63 17.32
CA GLY A 248 18.83 8.38 18.75
C GLY A 248 17.56 8.18 19.58
N VAL A 249 16.39 8.03 18.97
CA VAL A 249 15.17 7.72 19.71
C VAL A 249 15.21 6.26 20.18
N PRO A 250 15.11 5.99 21.49
CA PRO A 250 15.17 4.64 22.00
C PRO A 250 13.90 3.85 21.63
N VAL A 251 14.08 2.76 20.89
CA VAL A 251 12.99 1.86 20.50
C VAL A 251 13.33 0.45 20.98
N SER A 252 12.56 -0.07 21.93
CA SER A 252 12.75 -1.42 22.41
C SER A 252 12.42 -2.44 21.33
N ARG A 253 12.96 -3.68 21.44
CA ARG A 253 12.62 -4.76 20.54
C ARG A 253 11.12 -5.03 20.53
N LYS A 254 10.49 -5.08 21.71
CA LYS A 254 9.04 -5.27 21.85
C LYS A 254 8.22 -4.16 21.19
N ASP A 255 8.69 -2.91 21.21
CA ASP A 255 8.00 -1.80 20.53
C ASP A 255 8.18 -1.91 19.01
N SER A 256 9.35 -2.34 18.53
CA SER A 256 9.56 -2.58 17.10
C SER A 256 8.66 -3.69 16.59
N ASP A 257 8.65 -4.84 17.27
CA ASP A 257 7.80 -5.97 16.90
C ASP A 257 6.30 -5.57 16.90
N ALA A 258 5.91 -4.72 17.83
CA ALA A 258 4.54 -4.20 17.91
C ALA A 258 4.22 -3.21 16.78
N VAL A 259 5.15 -2.33 16.41
CA VAL A 259 4.98 -1.42 15.26
C VAL A 259 4.90 -2.21 13.95
N MET A 260 5.77 -3.20 13.74
CA MET A 260 5.71 -4.07 12.56
C MET A 260 4.39 -4.83 12.49
N HIS A 261 3.90 -5.36 13.62
CA HIS A 261 2.63 -6.06 13.70
C HIS A 261 1.44 -5.15 13.36
N MET A 262 1.43 -3.92 13.86
CA MET A 262 0.43 -2.91 13.52
C MET A 262 0.42 -2.63 12.01
N TRP A 263 1.60 -2.39 11.42
CA TRP A 263 1.71 -2.10 9.99
C TRP A 263 1.42 -3.32 9.11
N ARG A 264 1.70 -4.54 9.59
CA ARG A 264 1.24 -5.78 8.95
C ARG A 264 -0.27 -5.80 8.79
N TYR A 265 -1.01 -5.43 9.84
CA TYR A 265 -2.47 -5.35 9.78
C TYR A 265 -2.96 -4.21 8.88
N VAL A 266 -2.32 -3.05 8.92
CA VAL A 266 -2.60 -1.95 7.99
C VAL A 266 -2.36 -2.39 6.54
N GLY A 267 -1.27 -3.10 6.26
CA GLY A 267 -0.98 -3.66 4.94
C GLY A 267 -2.08 -4.62 4.47
N TRP A 268 -2.56 -5.49 5.35
CA TRP A 268 -3.67 -6.39 5.06
C TRP A 268 -4.96 -5.62 4.72
N LEU A 269 -5.32 -4.61 5.52
CA LEU A 269 -6.46 -3.73 5.23
C LEU A 269 -6.31 -3.00 3.89
N MET A 270 -5.08 -2.63 3.51
CA MET A 270 -4.76 -1.97 2.24
C MET A 270 -4.75 -2.92 1.02
N GLY A 271 -4.91 -4.22 1.22
CA GLY A 271 -4.90 -5.23 0.16
C GLY A 271 -3.50 -5.59 -0.34
N VAL A 272 -2.48 -5.41 0.50
CA VAL A 272 -1.14 -5.96 0.26
C VAL A 272 -1.20 -7.48 0.33
N ALA A 273 -0.58 -8.16 -0.63
CA ALA A 273 -0.58 -9.62 -0.71
C ALA A 273 0.09 -10.24 0.53
N ASP A 274 -0.50 -11.33 1.04
CA ASP A 274 -0.11 -11.98 2.31
C ASP A 274 1.37 -12.32 2.40
N HIS A 275 1.99 -12.72 1.29
CA HIS A 275 3.41 -13.09 1.27
C HIS A 275 4.37 -11.90 1.50
N TYR A 276 3.87 -10.66 1.48
CA TYR A 276 4.61 -9.46 1.88
C TYR A 276 4.31 -9.03 3.32
N LEU A 277 3.29 -9.60 3.96
CA LEU A 277 2.87 -9.29 5.32
C LEU A 277 3.70 -10.09 6.34
N VAL A 278 4.99 -9.75 6.43
CA VAL A 278 5.93 -10.46 7.30
C VAL A 278 5.73 -10.15 8.78
N GLU A 279 6.06 -11.12 9.63
CA GLU A 279 6.20 -10.90 11.06
C GLU A 279 7.50 -10.14 11.36
N GLY A 280 7.46 -9.23 12.32
CA GLY A 280 8.60 -8.41 12.73
C GLY A 280 9.63 -9.16 13.57
#